data_82be8f3cb1fc621fdfd22fc6eabaca19
#
_entry.id   82be8f3cb1fc621fdfd22fc6eabaca19
#
_cell.length_a   1.000
_cell.length_b   1.000
_cell.length_c   1.000
_cell.angle_alpha   90.00
_cell.angle_beta   90.00
_cell.angle_gamma   90.00
#
_symmetry.space_group_name_H-M   'P 1'
#
loop_
_entity.id
_entity.type
_entity.pdbx_description
1 polymer ?
#
loop_
_entity_poly.entity_id
_entity_poly.type
_entity_poly.pdbx_seq_one_letter_code
_entity_poly.pdbx_strand_id
1 'polypeptide(L)'
;MRALRVTPQRPENVAVAVARAALQVAVLPRAGALPTADIAMRPSVIAYLGLGANLGDARATLDSALRRLDQTPGIVVTARSAYYRTAPMDSSGPDYTNAVAELQTLLSAPELLQCLHLMEAEAGRERPYRNAPRTLDLDILVYGDGRIDSPGLTIPHPRMGARAFVLIPLAEIAPRRVSTEQLMSIQEQAIERLP
;
A
#
# COMPACT_ATOMS: atom_id res chain seq x y z
N MET A 1 7.55 -24.55 -20.30
CA MET A 1 7.18 -23.45 -19.36
C MET A 1 6.56 -22.32 -20.17
N ARG A 2 5.25 -22.15 -20.10
CA ARG A 2 4.54 -21.07 -20.82
C ARG A 2 4.46 -19.85 -19.89
N ALA A 3 5.18 -18.79 -20.25
CA ALA A 3 5.06 -17.51 -19.57
C ALA A 3 3.65 -16.94 -19.81
N LEU A 4 2.89 -16.71 -18.74
CA LEU A 4 1.63 -15.96 -18.78
C LEU A 4 1.98 -14.50 -19.13
N ARG A 5 1.67 -14.10 -20.37
CA ARG A 5 1.70 -12.68 -20.77
C ARG A 5 0.55 -11.97 -20.05
N VAL A 6 0.87 -11.21 -19.03
CA VAL A 6 -0.05 -10.20 -18.49
C VAL A 6 -0.09 -9.06 -19.50
N THR A 7 -1.20 -8.92 -20.22
CA THR A 7 -1.43 -7.80 -21.12
C THR A 7 -1.68 -6.55 -20.26
N PRO A 8 -0.91 -5.45 -20.41
CA PRO A 8 -1.19 -4.23 -19.67
C PRO A 8 -2.55 -3.69 -20.11
N GLN A 9 -3.49 -3.55 -19.18
CA GLN A 9 -4.77 -2.91 -19.45
C GLN A 9 -4.54 -1.43 -19.80
N ARG A 10 -5.24 -0.93 -20.82
CA ARG A 10 -5.15 0.48 -21.21
C ARG A 10 -5.67 1.36 -20.07
N PRO A 11 -5.03 2.52 -19.79
CA PRO A 11 -5.38 3.41 -18.67
C PRO A 11 -6.86 3.84 -18.67
N GLU A 12 -7.50 3.94 -19.83
CA GLU A 12 -8.91 4.28 -19.97
C GLU A 12 -9.86 3.22 -19.36
N ASN A 13 -9.50 1.94 -19.41
CA ASN A 13 -10.33 0.86 -18.86
C ASN A 13 -10.25 0.83 -17.32
N VAL A 14 -9.14 1.26 -16.73
CA VAL A 14 -8.94 1.27 -15.28
C VAL A 14 -9.71 2.43 -14.65
N ALA A 15 -9.70 3.63 -15.28
CA ALA A 15 -10.48 4.77 -14.80
C ALA A 15 -11.99 4.48 -14.78
N VAL A 16 -12.51 3.78 -15.81
CA VAL A 16 -13.90 3.33 -15.87
C VAL A 16 -14.19 2.28 -14.79
N ALA A 17 -13.25 1.38 -14.50
CA ALA A 17 -13.40 0.38 -13.44
C ALA A 17 -13.46 1.01 -12.05
N VAL A 18 -12.61 2.02 -11.77
CA VAL A 18 -12.63 2.79 -10.50
C VAL A 18 -13.95 3.53 -10.33
N ALA A 19 -14.43 4.23 -11.38
CA ALA A 19 -15.70 4.94 -11.35
C ALA A 19 -16.90 3.97 -11.18
N ARG A 20 -16.84 2.78 -11.79
CA ARG A 20 -17.89 1.76 -11.70
C ARG A 20 -17.94 1.09 -10.33
N ALA A 21 -16.78 0.86 -9.68
CA ALA A 21 -16.68 0.37 -8.31
C ALA A 21 -17.27 1.38 -7.33
N ALA A 22 -17.04 2.68 -7.53
CA ALA A 22 -17.62 3.74 -6.70
C ALA A 22 -19.15 3.83 -6.81
N LEU A 23 -19.75 3.46 -7.96
CA LEU A 23 -21.19 3.52 -8.18
C LEU A 23 -21.97 2.30 -7.64
N GLN A 24 -21.31 1.15 -7.43
CA GLN A 24 -21.97 -0.11 -7.01
C GLN A 24 -22.17 -0.26 -5.50
N VAL A 25 -21.68 0.66 -4.68
CA VAL A 25 -21.80 0.59 -3.22
C VAL A 25 -22.79 1.62 -2.68
N ALA A 26 -24.04 1.52 -3.11
CA ALA A 26 -25.17 2.24 -2.48
C ALA A 26 -25.90 1.30 -1.49
N VAL A 27 -25.19 0.65 -0.54
CA VAL A 27 -25.86 -0.10 0.55
C VAL A 27 -25.06 0.04 1.86
N LEU A 28 -25.69 0.76 2.79
CA LEU A 28 -25.48 0.95 4.22
C LEU A 28 -24.40 1.98 4.65
N PRO A 29 -24.84 3.08 5.28
CA PRO A 29 -23.93 4.00 5.96
C PRO A 29 -23.50 3.38 7.30
N ARG A 30 -22.28 2.86 7.39
CA ARG A 30 -21.58 2.77 8.67
C ARG A 30 -21.01 4.14 9.00
N ALA A 31 -21.06 4.54 10.27
CA ALA A 31 -20.50 5.80 10.76
C ALA A 31 -19.06 5.98 10.25
N GLY A 32 -18.80 7.04 9.46
CA GLY A 32 -17.51 7.33 8.84
C GLY A 32 -17.43 7.10 7.32
N ALA A 33 -18.53 6.70 6.65
CA ALA A 33 -18.54 6.53 5.20
C ALA A 33 -18.34 7.89 4.49
N LEU A 34 -17.32 7.97 3.66
CA LEU A 34 -17.07 9.14 2.79
C LEU A 34 -18.26 9.32 1.82
N PRO A 35 -18.68 10.55 1.50
CA PRO A 35 -19.79 10.80 0.58
C PRO A 35 -19.44 10.31 -0.83
N THR A 36 -20.03 9.21 -1.25
CA THR A 36 -19.71 8.48 -2.49
C THR A 36 -19.94 9.28 -3.77
N ALA A 37 -20.88 10.22 -3.78
CA ALA A 37 -21.22 11.02 -4.96
C ALA A 37 -20.11 12.01 -5.36
N ASP A 38 -19.42 12.61 -4.39
CA ASP A 38 -18.35 13.58 -4.63
C ASP A 38 -17.04 12.90 -5.08
N ILE A 39 -16.79 11.68 -4.61
CA ILE A 39 -15.58 10.92 -4.95
C ILE A 39 -15.57 10.53 -6.44
N ALA A 40 -16.71 10.16 -7.03
CA ALA A 40 -16.80 9.65 -8.39
C ALA A 40 -16.40 10.70 -9.47
N MET A 41 -16.43 11.99 -9.14
CA MET A 41 -16.10 13.10 -10.05
C MET A 41 -14.63 13.53 -9.94
N ARG A 42 -13.85 12.96 -9.03
CA ARG A 42 -12.44 13.34 -8.82
C ARG A 42 -11.52 12.66 -9.83
N PRO A 43 -10.45 13.34 -10.26
CA PRO A 43 -9.42 12.68 -11.06
C PRO A 43 -8.74 11.57 -10.23
N SER A 44 -8.50 10.44 -10.85
CA SER A 44 -7.79 9.35 -10.20
C SER A 44 -6.30 9.67 -10.08
N VAL A 45 -5.70 9.23 -8.97
CA VAL A 45 -4.27 9.40 -8.66
C VAL A 45 -3.64 8.03 -8.43
N ILE A 46 -2.40 7.85 -8.90
CA ILE A 46 -1.60 6.67 -8.58
C ILE A 46 -0.93 6.88 -7.22
N ALA A 47 -1.15 5.95 -6.30
CA ALA A 47 -0.48 5.91 -5.01
C ALA A 47 0.27 4.59 -4.84
N TYR A 48 1.38 4.62 -4.10
CA TYR A 48 2.13 3.42 -3.73
C TYR A 48 2.05 3.24 -2.22
N LEU A 49 1.69 2.03 -1.80
CA LEU A 49 1.58 1.65 -0.39
C LEU A 49 2.65 0.64 -0.02
N GLY A 50 3.27 0.84 1.14
CA GLY A 50 4.00 -0.21 1.84
C GLY A 50 3.04 -1.01 2.71
N LEU A 51 3.16 -2.33 2.66
CA LEU A 51 2.42 -3.27 3.49
C LEU A 51 3.40 -4.11 4.29
N GLY A 52 3.17 -4.27 5.59
CA GLY A 52 4.00 -5.05 6.50
C GLY A 52 3.17 -5.78 7.56
N ALA A 53 3.59 -7.00 7.92
CA ALA A 53 3.02 -7.77 9.01
C ALA A 53 4.08 -8.71 9.59
N ASN A 54 4.06 -8.95 10.92
CA ASN A 54 4.96 -9.92 11.56
C ASN A 54 4.32 -10.72 12.69
N LEU A 55 3.00 -10.65 12.85
CA LEU A 55 2.26 -11.45 13.81
C LEU A 55 1.27 -12.38 13.10
N GLY A 56 1.11 -13.59 13.63
CA GLY A 56 0.20 -14.60 13.07
C GLY A 56 0.61 -15.04 11.65
N ASP A 57 -0.38 -15.30 10.79
CA ASP A 57 -0.15 -15.54 9.36
C ASP A 57 -0.02 -14.20 8.63
N ALA A 58 1.20 -13.69 8.61
CA ALA A 58 1.53 -12.40 8.00
C ALA A 58 1.13 -12.34 6.52
N ARG A 59 1.36 -13.43 5.76
CA ARG A 59 1.01 -13.48 4.33
C ARG A 59 -0.50 -13.42 4.12
N ALA A 60 -1.28 -14.22 4.83
CA ALA A 60 -2.73 -14.19 4.75
C ALA A 60 -3.30 -12.83 5.18
N THR A 61 -2.67 -12.18 6.15
CA THR A 61 -3.03 -10.82 6.59
C THR A 61 -2.83 -9.80 5.46
N LEU A 62 -1.67 -9.81 4.79
CA LEU A 62 -1.40 -8.91 3.65
C LEU A 62 -2.34 -9.20 2.46
N ASP A 63 -2.60 -10.48 2.14
CA ASP A 63 -3.57 -10.87 1.10
C ASP A 63 -4.98 -10.34 1.43
N SER A 64 -5.38 -10.40 2.70
CA SER A 64 -6.67 -9.88 3.15
C SER A 64 -6.74 -8.34 3.04
N ALA A 65 -5.66 -7.65 3.41
CA ALA A 65 -5.55 -6.20 3.28
C ALA A 65 -5.65 -5.75 1.81
N LEU A 66 -4.96 -6.43 0.89
CA LEU A 66 -5.02 -6.15 -0.55
C LEU A 66 -6.42 -6.35 -1.12
N ARG A 67 -7.09 -7.46 -0.79
CA ARG A 67 -8.48 -7.69 -1.21
C ARG A 67 -9.43 -6.62 -0.67
N ARG A 68 -9.23 -6.19 0.58
CA ARG A 68 -10.05 -5.16 1.18
C ARG A 68 -9.83 -3.79 0.55
N LEU A 69 -8.58 -3.43 0.22
CA LEU A 69 -8.28 -2.23 -0.56
C LEU A 69 -9.01 -2.24 -1.89
N ASP A 70 -8.95 -3.35 -2.63
CA ASP A 70 -9.59 -3.49 -3.94
C ASP A 70 -11.14 -3.47 -3.86
N GLN A 71 -11.71 -3.81 -2.70
CA GLN A 71 -13.13 -3.72 -2.40
C GLN A 71 -13.57 -2.35 -1.86
N THR A 72 -12.62 -1.45 -1.58
CA THR A 72 -12.90 -0.11 -1.06
C THR A 72 -13.34 0.81 -2.18
N PRO A 73 -14.50 1.48 -2.08
CA PRO A 73 -14.96 2.42 -3.11
C PRO A 73 -13.93 3.50 -3.41
N GLY A 74 -13.65 3.68 -4.70
CA GLY A 74 -12.67 4.67 -5.17
C GLY A 74 -11.21 4.20 -5.09
N ILE A 75 -10.95 2.92 -4.82
CA ILE A 75 -9.63 2.30 -4.88
C ILE A 75 -9.66 1.11 -5.83
N VAL A 76 -8.62 0.97 -6.64
CA VAL A 76 -8.32 -0.23 -7.43
C VAL A 76 -6.85 -0.57 -7.21
N VAL A 77 -6.55 -1.82 -6.84
CA VAL A 77 -5.18 -2.34 -6.76
C VAL A 77 -4.72 -2.70 -8.18
N THR A 78 -3.81 -1.93 -8.75
CA THR A 78 -3.35 -2.08 -10.14
C THR A 78 -2.13 -2.97 -10.29
N ALA A 79 -1.28 -3.02 -9.26
CA ALA A 79 -0.13 -3.92 -9.19
C ALA A 79 0.25 -4.22 -7.74
N ARG A 80 0.92 -5.34 -7.53
CA ARG A 80 1.61 -5.67 -6.28
C ARG A 80 2.94 -6.34 -6.55
N SER A 81 3.90 -6.14 -5.68
CA SER A 81 5.18 -6.87 -5.69
C SER A 81 5.02 -8.31 -5.21
N ALA A 82 6.07 -9.10 -5.32
CA ALA A 82 6.22 -10.31 -4.51
C ALA A 82 6.23 -9.96 -3.02
N TYR A 83 6.13 -10.98 -2.17
CA TYR A 83 6.35 -10.86 -0.73
C TYR A 83 7.84 -10.97 -0.42
N TYR A 84 8.28 -10.20 0.57
CA TYR A 84 9.66 -10.18 1.02
C TYR A 84 9.76 -10.35 2.53
N ARG A 85 10.69 -11.19 2.98
CA ARG A 85 10.99 -11.39 4.39
C ARG A 85 12.16 -10.51 4.81
N THR A 86 12.03 -9.85 5.95
CA THR A 86 13.11 -9.07 6.58
C THR A 86 13.11 -9.25 8.10
N ALA A 87 14.29 -9.22 8.69
CA ALA A 87 14.38 -9.08 10.14
C ALA A 87 13.80 -7.74 10.62
N PRO A 88 13.30 -7.66 11.86
CA PRO A 88 12.87 -6.40 12.45
C PRO A 88 14.01 -5.37 12.49
N MET A 89 13.73 -4.13 12.06
CA MET A 89 14.65 -3.01 12.20
C MET A 89 14.31 -2.23 13.49
N ASP A 90 15.30 -1.99 14.33
CA ASP A 90 15.15 -1.25 15.60
C ASP A 90 14.07 -1.81 16.55
N SER A 91 13.78 -3.10 16.47
CA SER A 91 12.80 -3.79 17.31
C SER A 91 13.16 -5.26 17.50
N SER A 92 12.54 -5.91 18.50
CA SER A 92 12.58 -7.36 18.69
C SER A 92 11.28 -8.00 18.19
N GLY A 93 11.33 -9.24 17.76
CA GLY A 93 10.14 -10.00 17.34
C GLY A 93 10.38 -10.88 16.12
N PRO A 94 9.33 -11.49 15.58
CA PRO A 94 9.42 -12.30 14.37
C PRO A 94 9.78 -11.45 13.14
N ASP A 95 10.28 -12.13 12.11
CA ASP A 95 10.51 -11.51 10.80
C ASP A 95 9.23 -10.93 10.21
N TYR A 96 9.39 -9.83 9.49
CA TYR A 96 8.30 -9.21 8.74
C TYR A 96 8.12 -9.86 7.38
N THR A 97 6.88 -9.99 6.96
CA THR A 97 6.50 -10.12 5.55
C THR A 97 6.10 -8.75 5.04
N ASN A 98 6.76 -8.30 3.97
CA ASN A 98 6.57 -6.97 3.38
C ASN A 98 6.17 -7.09 1.91
N ALA A 99 5.43 -6.11 1.42
CA ALA A 99 5.12 -5.93 0.00
C ALA A 99 4.90 -4.45 -0.31
N VAL A 100 4.90 -4.10 -1.60
CA VAL A 100 4.42 -2.81 -2.09
C VAL A 100 3.28 -3.04 -3.06
N ALA A 101 2.23 -2.22 -2.95
CA ALA A 101 1.12 -2.20 -3.89
C ALA A 101 1.01 -0.83 -4.57
N GLU A 102 0.64 -0.87 -5.85
CA GLU A 102 0.21 0.29 -6.62
C GLU A 102 -1.30 0.37 -6.59
N LEU A 103 -1.83 1.52 -6.27
CA LEU A 103 -3.25 1.82 -6.28
C LEU A 103 -3.56 2.91 -7.29
N GLN A 104 -4.66 2.76 -7.99
CA GLN A 104 -5.35 3.88 -8.60
C GLN A 104 -6.51 4.29 -7.68
N THR A 105 -6.50 5.55 -7.19
CA THR A 105 -7.47 5.99 -6.20
C THR A 105 -8.11 7.33 -6.53
N LEU A 106 -9.39 7.48 -6.16
CA LEU A 106 -10.16 8.73 -6.17
C LEU A 106 -10.14 9.42 -4.80
N LEU A 107 -9.64 8.73 -3.75
CA LEU A 107 -9.51 9.28 -2.42
C LEU A 107 -8.36 10.29 -2.39
N SER A 108 -8.53 11.42 -1.74
CA SER A 108 -7.41 12.31 -1.38
C SER A 108 -6.43 11.59 -0.45
N ALA A 109 -5.20 12.07 -0.35
CA ALA A 109 -4.19 11.43 0.51
C ALA A 109 -4.60 11.34 1.99
N PRO A 110 -5.24 12.36 2.61
CA PRO A 110 -5.78 12.23 3.97
C PRO A 110 -6.92 11.20 4.09
N GLU A 111 -7.83 11.11 3.10
CA GLU A 111 -8.91 10.12 3.08
C GLU A 111 -8.35 8.69 2.94
N LEU A 112 -7.35 8.52 2.07
CA LEU A 112 -6.64 7.25 1.93
C LEU A 112 -5.97 6.86 3.25
N LEU A 113 -5.25 7.79 3.90
CA LEU A 113 -4.62 7.53 5.21
C LEU A 113 -5.64 7.11 6.26
N GLN A 114 -6.78 7.78 6.32
CA GLN A 114 -7.87 7.41 7.24
C GLN A 114 -8.40 5.99 6.96
N CYS A 115 -8.58 5.65 5.69
CA CYS A 115 -8.98 4.29 5.27
C CYS A 115 -7.96 3.25 5.76
N LEU A 116 -6.66 3.49 5.55
CA LEU A 116 -5.59 2.59 5.98
C LEU A 116 -5.57 2.41 7.50
N HIS A 117 -5.70 3.49 8.27
CA HIS A 117 -5.77 3.43 9.73
C HIS A 117 -6.97 2.61 10.25
N LEU A 118 -8.13 2.71 9.60
CA LEU A 118 -9.30 1.88 9.94
C LEU A 118 -9.02 0.40 9.67
N MET A 119 -8.37 0.08 8.55
CA MET A 119 -8.00 -1.30 8.22
C MET A 119 -7.00 -1.88 9.22
N GLU A 120 -6.01 -1.11 9.65
CA GLU A 120 -5.06 -1.50 10.68
C GLU A 120 -5.74 -1.73 12.04
N ALA A 121 -6.63 -0.83 12.45
CA ALA A 121 -7.38 -0.94 13.70
C ALA A 121 -8.25 -2.21 13.73
N GLU A 122 -8.93 -2.52 12.63
CA GLU A 122 -9.74 -3.73 12.49
C GLU A 122 -8.91 -5.02 12.42
N ALA A 123 -7.66 -4.94 11.95
CA ALA A 123 -6.70 -6.04 12.02
C ALA A 123 -6.11 -6.25 13.44
N GLY A 124 -6.61 -5.53 14.45
CA GLY A 124 -6.17 -5.65 15.84
C GLY A 124 -4.84 -4.96 16.10
N ARG A 125 -4.55 -3.86 15.40
CA ARG A 125 -3.33 -3.09 15.66
C ARG A 125 -3.35 -2.48 17.04
N GLU A 126 -2.50 -2.98 17.93
CA GLU A 126 -2.17 -2.37 19.22
C GLU A 126 -0.82 -1.64 19.12
N ARG A 127 -0.68 -0.52 19.82
CA ARG A 127 0.58 0.25 19.92
C ARG A 127 1.01 0.39 21.38
N PRO A 128 1.41 -0.71 22.05
CA PRO A 128 1.83 -0.64 23.45
C PRO A 128 3.14 0.15 23.62
N TYR A 129 3.99 0.16 22.58
CA TYR A 129 5.24 0.95 22.54
C TYR A 129 5.65 1.21 21.08
N ARG A 130 6.66 2.10 20.89
CA ARG A 130 7.21 2.42 19.57
C ARG A 130 7.87 1.19 18.93
N ASN A 131 7.58 0.92 17.65
CA ASN A 131 8.06 -0.24 16.90
C ASN A 131 7.61 -1.61 17.46
N ALA A 132 6.49 -1.67 18.22
CA ALA A 132 5.90 -2.95 18.63
C ALA A 132 5.60 -3.86 17.42
N PRO A 133 5.68 -5.20 17.58
CA PRO A 133 5.21 -6.13 16.55
C PRO A 133 3.78 -5.80 16.12
N ARG A 134 3.48 -6.02 14.81
CA ARG A 134 2.23 -5.56 14.21
C ARG A 134 1.52 -6.64 13.44
N THR A 135 0.22 -6.75 13.65
CA THR A 135 -0.64 -7.60 12.81
C THR A 135 -0.68 -7.07 11.39
N LEU A 136 -0.81 -5.74 11.21
CA LEU A 136 -0.83 -5.07 9.91
C LEU A 136 -0.26 -3.64 10.05
N ASP A 137 0.59 -3.24 9.09
CA ASP A 137 1.14 -1.89 8.95
C ASP A 137 0.98 -1.44 7.50
N LEU A 138 0.33 -0.29 7.29
CA LEU A 138 0.03 0.26 5.97
C LEU A 138 0.51 1.71 5.89
N ASP A 139 1.53 1.96 5.07
CA ASP A 139 2.12 3.29 4.89
C ASP A 139 1.89 3.80 3.46
N ILE A 140 1.48 5.06 3.29
CA ILE A 140 1.49 5.73 1.99
C ILE A 140 2.94 6.13 1.68
N LEU A 141 3.53 5.52 0.65
CA LEU A 141 4.90 5.81 0.23
C LEU A 141 4.96 7.03 -0.69
N VAL A 142 4.09 7.04 -1.69
CA VAL A 142 3.99 8.08 -2.72
C VAL A 142 2.51 8.28 -3.06
N TYR A 143 2.12 9.54 -3.37
CA TYR A 143 0.78 9.88 -3.83
C TYR A 143 0.90 10.85 -5.01
N GLY A 144 0.68 10.35 -6.22
CA GLY A 144 0.95 11.08 -7.45
C GLY A 144 2.39 11.57 -7.54
N ASP A 145 2.57 12.79 -7.97
CA ASP A 145 3.85 13.50 -7.98
C ASP A 145 3.87 14.62 -6.91
N GLY A 146 2.85 14.60 -6.02
CA GLY A 146 2.68 15.61 -4.99
C GLY A 146 3.65 15.46 -3.81
N ARG A 147 3.80 16.56 -3.07
CA ARG A 147 4.48 16.59 -1.78
C ARG A 147 3.50 17.10 -0.73
N ILE A 148 3.46 16.40 0.40
CA ILE A 148 2.66 16.79 1.57
C ILE A 148 3.61 16.80 2.76
N ASP A 149 3.55 17.87 3.52
CA ASP A 149 4.26 17.98 4.80
C ASP A 149 3.29 18.57 5.82
N SER A 150 2.69 17.68 6.62
CA SER A 150 1.72 18.03 7.64
C SER A 150 1.91 17.16 8.89
N PRO A 151 1.40 17.56 10.06
CA PRO A 151 1.60 16.84 11.31
C PRO A 151 1.19 15.37 11.30
N GLY A 152 0.31 14.97 10.40
CA GLY A 152 -0.18 13.57 10.33
C GLY A 152 0.23 12.82 9.08
N LEU A 153 0.80 13.50 8.06
CA LEU A 153 1.08 12.89 6.77
C LEU A 153 2.22 13.61 6.06
N THR A 154 3.29 12.88 5.75
CA THR A 154 4.41 13.35 4.95
C THR A 154 4.56 12.48 3.71
N ILE A 155 4.49 13.06 2.52
CA ILE A 155 4.60 12.41 1.21
C ILE A 155 5.65 13.14 0.36
N PRO A 156 6.61 12.41 -0.25
CA PRO A 156 6.92 10.98 -0.11
C PRO A 156 7.25 10.61 1.33
N HIS A 157 6.98 9.33 1.69
CA HIS A 157 7.23 8.85 3.04
C HIS A 157 8.71 9.08 3.44
N PRO A 158 9.00 9.76 4.57
CA PRO A 158 10.34 10.30 4.85
C PRO A 158 11.44 9.25 4.97
N ARG A 159 11.09 8.01 5.35
CA ARG A 159 12.06 6.93 5.54
C ARG A 159 12.11 5.93 4.40
N MET A 160 11.30 6.09 3.32
CA MET A 160 11.22 5.10 2.25
C MET A 160 12.56 4.92 1.53
N GLY A 161 13.30 6.00 1.32
CA GLY A 161 14.55 5.99 0.54
C GLY A 161 15.74 5.27 1.19
N ALA A 162 15.61 4.83 2.46
CA ALA A 162 16.66 4.15 3.20
C ALA A 162 16.29 2.70 3.62
N ARG A 163 15.20 2.15 3.05
CA ARG A 163 14.66 0.85 3.47
C ARG A 163 14.59 -0.15 2.33
N ALA A 164 15.34 -1.25 2.42
CA ALA A 164 15.33 -2.30 1.40
C ALA A 164 13.93 -2.91 1.22
N PHE A 165 13.20 -3.13 2.31
CA PHE A 165 11.85 -3.70 2.29
C PHE A 165 10.78 -2.78 1.67
N VAL A 166 11.16 -1.54 1.33
CA VAL A 166 10.35 -0.61 0.53
C VAL A 166 10.90 -0.50 -0.88
N LEU A 167 12.20 -0.22 -1.04
CA LEU A 167 12.79 0.10 -2.35
C LEU A 167 12.84 -1.10 -3.29
N ILE A 168 13.15 -2.32 -2.78
CA ILE A 168 13.23 -3.52 -3.61
C ILE A 168 11.85 -3.89 -4.16
N PRO A 169 10.78 -4.05 -3.33
CA PRO A 169 9.46 -4.34 -3.87
C PRO A 169 8.87 -3.18 -4.70
N LEU A 170 9.19 -1.92 -4.39
CA LEU A 170 8.78 -0.77 -5.21
C LEU A 170 9.46 -0.81 -6.59
N ALA A 171 10.75 -1.12 -6.67
CA ALA A 171 11.46 -1.25 -7.94
C ALA A 171 10.91 -2.38 -8.82
N GLU A 172 10.33 -3.45 -8.23
CA GLU A 172 9.72 -4.54 -8.97
C GLU A 172 8.49 -4.08 -9.77
N ILE A 173 7.66 -3.19 -9.23
CA ILE A 173 6.40 -2.75 -9.84
C ILE A 173 6.47 -1.35 -10.46
N ALA A 174 7.40 -0.51 -10.00
CA ALA A 174 7.57 0.87 -10.45
C ALA A 174 9.07 1.25 -10.54
N PRO A 175 9.86 0.61 -11.44
CA PRO A 175 11.32 0.78 -11.49
C PRO A 175 11.75 2.23 -11.73
N ARG A 176 10.91 3.05 -12.37
CA ARG A 176 11.22 4.48 -12.61
C ARG A 176 11.10 5.35 -11.35
N ARG A 177 10.54 4.83 -10.26
CA ARG A 177 10.38 5.53 -8.97
C ARG A 177 11.57 5.31 -8.03
N VAL A 178 12.51 4.44 -8.41
CA VAL A 178 13.68 4.09 -7.57
C VAL A 178 14.95 4.32 -8.38
N SER A 179 15.88 5.11 -7.84
CA SER A 179 17.15 5.37 -8.51
C SER A 179 18.17 4.25 -8.21
N THR A 180 19.20 4.15 -9.07
CA THR A 180 20.32 3.22 -8.87
C THR A 180 21.05 3.52 -7.56
N GLU A 181 21.24 4.81 -7.23
CA GLU A 181 21.90 5.24 -5.99
C GLU A 181 21.12 4.79 -4.75
N GLN A 182 19.77 4.85 -4.80
CA GLN A 182 18.92 4.34 -3.72
C GLN A 182 19.10 2.84 -3.56
N LEU A 183 19.11 2.07 -4.65
CA LEU A 183 19.33 0.61 -4.57
C LEU A 183 20.73 0.27 -4.05
N MET A 184 21.75 1.04 -4.45
CA MET A 184 23.12 0.87 -3.93
C MET A 184 23.21 1.16 -2.43
N SER A 185 22.47 2.14 -1.92
CA SER A 185 22.52 2.53 -0.50
C SER A 185 21.91 1.49 0.46
N ILE A 186 21.13 0.54 -0.06
CA ILE A 186 20.44 -0.48 0.74
C ILE A 186 20.95 -1.91 0.51
N GLN A 187 21.99 -2.09 -0.31
CA GLN A 187 22.47 -3.42 -0.74
C GLN A 187 22.99 -4.30 0.40
N GLU A 188 23.35 -3.72 1.55
CA GLU A 188 23.80 -4.45 2.74
C GLU A 188 22.62 -4.89 3.64
N GLN A 189 21.40 -4.42 3.37
CA GLN A 189 20.22 -4.81 4.14
C GLN A 189 19.72 -6.18 3.70
N ALA A 190 19.66 -7.13 4.65
CA ALA A 190 19.18 -8.47 4.37
C ALA A 190 17.69 -8.46 4.06
N ILE A 191 17.33 -8.98 2.89
CA ILE A 191 15.96 -9.13 2.41
C ILE A 191 15.86 -10.38 1.55
N GLU A 192 14.81 -11.16 1.74
CA GLU A 192 14.58 -12.41 1.01
C GLU A 192 13.23 -12.36 0.29
N ARG A 193 13.24 -12.64 -1.01
CA ARG A 193 12.02 -12.79 -1.80
C ARG A 193 11.36 -14.12 -1.47
N LEU A 194 10.10 -14.09 -1.06
CA LEU A 194 9.32 -15.29 -0.76
C LEU A 194 8.69 -15.86 -2.04
N PRO A 195 8.51 -17.20 -2.10
CA PRO A 195 7.88 -17.87 -3.23
C PRO A 195 6.40 -17.53 -3.42
#